data_b37585e003100f61f5672cdadcf567c5
#
_entry.id   b37585e003100f61f5672cdadcf567c5
#
_cell.length_a   1.000
_cell.length_b   1.000
_cell.length_c   1.000
_cell.angle_alpha   90.00
_cell.angle_beta   90.00
_cell.angle_gamma   90.00
#
_symmetry.space_group_name_H-M   'P 1'
#
loop_
_entity.id
_entity.type
_entity.pdbx_description
1 polymer ?
#
loop_
_entity_poly.entity_id
_entity_poly.type
_entity_poly.pdbx_seq_one_letter_code
_entity_poly.pdbx_strand_id
1 'polypeptide(L)'
;MMNKSDAPVIVLSPTKRTAVIECFNNKGLHKCNGYWCGAPEGIHISGVTVADLARDGMFSVVTNRPHGSARLTERGEWFARTLIEAANEVQVRE
;
A
#
# COMPACT_ATOMS: atom_id res chain seq x y z
N MET A 1 26.70 -12.64 6.25
CA MET A 1 26.16 -12.39 5.81
C MET A 1 25.14 -12.42 5.75
N MET A 2 24.52 -12.48 5.84
CA MET A 2 23.65 -12.55 5.55
C MET A 2 23.09 -12.09 5.02
N ASN A 3 23.24 -12.25 5.03
CA ASN A 3 22.87 -11.60 4.14
C ASN A 3 21.55 -11.30 4.11
N LYS A 4 21.21 -10.37 3.65
CA LYS A 4 19.95 -10.07 3.48
C LYS A 4 19.21 -11.02 2.74
N SER A 5 19.88 -11.82 2.15
CA SER A 5 19.23 -12.86 1.42
C SER A 5 18.42 -13.75 2.32
N ASP A 6 18.71 -13.72 3.59
CA ASP A 6 17.96 -14.55 4.50
C ASP A 6 16.63 -13.91 4.87
N ALA A 7 16.47 -12.64 4.67
CA ALA A 7 15.21 -11.99 4.97
C ALA A 7 14.24 -12.21 3.83
N PRO A 8 12.99 -12.48 4.11
CA PRO A 8 12.04 -12.62 3.04
C PRO A 8 11.96 -11.32 2.27
N VAL A 9 12.11 -11.43 0.98
CA VAL A 9 11.99 -10.27 0.12
C VAL A 9 10.57 -10.25 -0.38
N ILE A 10 9.83 -9.22 0.01
CA ILE A 10 8.48 -9.08 -0.45
C ILE A 10 8.49 -8.22 -1.68
N VAL A 11 8.18 -8.84 -2.80
CA VAL A 11 8.12 -8.12 -4.05
C VAL A 11 6.68 -7.75 -4.32
N LEU A 12 6.41 -6.48 -4.34
CA LEU A 12 5.06 -6.01 -4.58
C LEU A 12 4.86 -5.80 -6.06
N SER A 13 3.74 -6.29 -6.58
CA SER A 13 3.37 -6.03 -7.95
C SER A 13 3.12 -4.54 -8.14
N PRO A 14 3.12 -4.04 -9.37
CA PRO A 14 2.82 -2.62 -9.59
C PRO A 14 1.50 -2.19 -8.99
N THR A 15 0.49 -3.04 -9.06
CA THR A 15 -0.81 -2.71 -8.47
C THR A 15 -0.72 -2.57 -6.96
N LYS A 16 0.01 -3.46 -6.31
CA LYS A 16 0.16 -3.39 -4.86
C LYS A 16 1.00 -2.20 -4.45
N ARG A 17 2.05 -1.89 -5.22
CA ARG A 17 2.87 -0.72 -4.93
C ARG A 17 2.03 0.54 -5.01
N THR A 18 1.20 0.64 -6.04
CA THR A 18 0.33 1.79 -6.20
C THR A 18 -0.61 1.92 -5.01
N ALA A 19 -1.18 0.79 -4.57
CA ALA A 19 -2.11 0.82 -3.44
C ALA A 19 -1.42 1.30 -2.16
N VAL A 20 -0.21 0.82 -1.92
CA VAL A 20 0.53 1.20 -0.71
C VAL A 20 0.85 2.70 -0.74
N ILE A 21 1.32 3.19 -1.88
CA ILE A 21 1.67 4.60 -1.99
C ILE A 21 0.44 5.49 -1.89
N GLU A 22 -0.65 5.06 -2.53
CA GLU A 22 -1.88 5.82 -2.47
C GLU A 22 -2.39 5.92 -1.04
N CYS A 23 -2.33 4.82 -0.30
CA CYS A 23 -2.74 4.81 1.09
C CYS A 23 -1.85 5.73 1.92
N PHE A 24 -0.56 5.72 1.65
CA PHE A 24 0.38 6.57 2.37
C PHE A 24 0.09 8.04 2.11
N ASN A 25 -0.11 8.40 0.86
CA ASN A 25 -0.31 9.80 0.48
C ASN A 25 -1.63 10.36 1.01
N ASN A 26 -2.64 9.52 1.16
CA ASN A 26 -3.94 9.97 1.60
C ASN A 26 -4.24 9.60 3.05
N LYS A 27 -3.27 9.01 3.73
CA LYS A 27 -3.40 8.61 5.13
C LYS A 27 -4.52 7.61 5.34
N GLY A 28 -4.79 6.82 4.33
CA GLY A 28 -5.78 5.77 4.42
C GLY A 28 -6.56 5.64 3.13
N LEU A 29 -7.29 4.54 3.03
CA LEU A 29 -8.19 4.30 1.92
C LEU A 29 -9.58 4.07 2.48
N HIS A 30 -10.60 4.36 1.68
CA HIS A 30 -11.97 4.08 2.07
C HIS A 30 -12.62 3.22 1.03
N LYS A 31 -13.55 2.41 1.47
CA LYS A 31 -14.31 1.60 0.55
C LYS A 31 -15.38 2.46 -0.09
N CYS A 32 -15.38 2.47 -1.41
CA CYS A 32 -16.39 3.15 -2.19
C CYS A 32 -17.20 2.07 -2.87
N ASN A 33 -17.96 2.41 -3.87
CA ASN A 33 -18.84 1.45 -4.54
C ASN A 33 -18.04 0.34 -5.22
N GLY A 34 -17.77 -0.72 -4.49
CA GLY A 34 -17.09 -1.87 -5.05
C GLY A 34 -15.59 -1.75 -5.22
N TYR A 35 -15.00 -0.66 -4.77
CA TYR A 35 -13.55 -0.49 -4.87
C TYR A 35 -13.08 0.38 -3.71
N TRP A 36 -11.78 0.54 -3.58
CA TRP A 36 -11.17 1.35 -2.53
C TRP A 36 -10.44 2.53 -3.16
N CYS A 37 -10.44 3.65 -2.48
CA CYS A 37 -9.76 4.85 -2.97
C CYS A 37 -9.30 5.70 -1.80
N GLY A 38 -8.27 6.50 -2.04
CA GLY A 38 -7.77 7.43 -1.03
C GLY A 38 -8.48 8.77 -1.12
N ALA A 39 -8.94 9.13 -2.30
CA ALA A 39 -9.66 10.36 -2.54
C ALA A 39 -10.72 10.09 -3.57
N PRO A 40 -11.79 10.88 -3.58
CA PRO A 40 -12.88 10.61 -4.53
C PRO A 40 -12.44 10.54 -5.99
N GLU A 41 -11.43 11.32 -6.33
CA GLU A 41 -10.94 11.34 -7.70
C GLU A 41 -9.67 10.54 -7.86
N GLY A 42 -9.34 9.75 -6.87
CA GLY A 42 -8.11 9.00 -6.90
C GLY A 42 -8.22 7.70 -7.64
N ILE A 43 -7.16 6.92 -7.51
CA ILE A 43 -7.05 5.64 -8.18
C ILE A 43 -8.00 4.65 -7.55
N HIS A 44 -8.64 3.84 -8.37
CA HIS A 44 -9.53 2.79 -7.87
C HIS A 44 -8.70 1.54 -7.60
N ILE A 45 -8.78 1.03 -6.39
CA ILE A 45 -8.01 -0.13 -5.98
C ILE A 45 -8.99 -1.25 -5.68
N SER A 46 -8.73 -2.42 -6.22
CA SER A 46 -9.66 -3.53 -6.07
C SER A 46 -9.62 -4.07 -4.64
N GLY A 47 -10.73 -4.63 -4.22
CA GLY A 47 -10.82 -5.25 -2.91
C GLY A 47 -9.86 -6.41 -2.73
N VAL A 48 -9.57 -7.12 -3.82
CA VAL A 48 -8.63 -8.22 -3.76
C VAL A 48 -7.24 -7.70 -3.41
N THR A 49 -6.83 -6.59 -4.00
CA THR A 49 -5.53 -5.99 -3.70
C THR A 49 -5.45 -5.57 -2.24
N VAL A 50 -6.52 -4.94 -1.73
CA VAL A 50 -6.54 -4.51 -0.34
C VAL A 50 -6.48 -5.73 0.58
N ALA A 51 -7.22 -6.79 0.26
CA ALA A 51 -7.23 -8.00 1.06
C ALA A 51 -5.85 -8.67 1.07
N ASP A 52 -5.20 -8.71 -0.09
CA ASP A 52 -3.87 -9.29 -0.18
C ASP A 52 -2.86 -8.51 0.65
N LEU A 53 -2.93 -7.19 0.61
CA LEU A 53 -2.02 -6.37 1.39
C LEU A 53 -2.31 -6.46 2.88
N ALA A 54 -3.56 -6.67 3.25
CA ALA A 54 -3.89 -6.91 4.65
C ALA A 54 -3.30 -8.24 5.12
N ARG A 55 -3.38 -9.25 4.26
CA ARG A 55 -2.81 -10.55 4.60
C ARG A 55 -1.29 -10.47 4.71
N ASP A 56 -0.66 -9.63 3.91
CA ASP A 56 0.78 -9.45 3.94
C ASP A 56 1.24 -8.56 5.09
N GLY A 57 0.32 -8.05 5.89
CA GLY A 57 0.67 -7.22 7.03
C GLY A 57 0.96 -5.78 6.70
N MET A 58 0.61 -5.33 5.49
CA MET A 58 0.84 -3.94 5.08
C MET A 58 -0.31 -3.03 5.46
N PHE A 59 -1.54 -3.57 5.45
CA PHE A 59 -2.74 -2.81 5.74
C PHE A 59 -3.44 -3.34 6.96
N SER A 60 -4.05 -2.42 7.71
CA SER A 60 -5.00 -2.76 8.76
C SER A 60 -6.35 -2.32 8.25
N VAL A 61 -7.27 -3.26 8.08
CA VAL A 61 -8.56 -3.00 7.45
C VAL A 61 -9.67 -3.16 8.46
N VAL A 62 -10.56 -2.18 8.48
CA VAL A 62 -11.77 -2.24 9.31
C VAL A 62 -12.95 -2.10 8.38
N THR A 63 -13.87 -3.04 8.45
CA THR A 63 -15.06 -2.99 7.62
C THR A 63 -16.29 -2.81 8.49
N ASN A 64 -17.07 -1.80 8.12
CA ASN A 64 -18.36 -1.51 8.76
C ASN A 64 -19.33 -1.37 7.63
N ARG A 65 -19.88 -2.45 7.18
CA ARG A 65 -20.71 -2.43 5.98
C ARG A 65 -21.75 -1.36 6.05
N PRO A 66 -21.97 -0.64 4.96
CA PRO A 66 -21.31 -0.77 3.64
C PRO A 66 -19.98 -0.04 3.54
N HIS A 67 -19.48 0.47 4.64
CA HIS A 67 -18.26 1.26 4.65
C HIS A 67 -17.05 0.42 5.01
N GLY A 68 -15.89 0.96 4.79
CA GLY A 68 -14.66 0.31 5.19
C GLY A 68 -13.52 1.32 5.14
N SER A 69 -12.50 1.07 5.91
CA SER A 69 -11.29 1.87 5.88
C SER A 69 -10.08 0.99 5.99
N ALA A 70 -8.98 1.43 5.39
CA ALA A 70 -7.73 0.71 5.44
C ALA A 70 -6.65 1.72 5.75
N ARG A 71 -5.71 1.34 6.60
CA ARG A 71 -4.58 2.17 6.95
C ARG A 71 -3.33 1.34 6.86
N LEU A 72 -2.20 2.01 6.68
CA LEU A 72 -0.94 1.31 6.69
C LEU A 72 -0.58 0.90 8.11
N THR A 73 -0.04 -0.30 8.23
CA THR A 73 0.61 -0.72 9.47
C THR A 73 2.00 -0.11 9.48
N GLU A 74 2.75 -0.32 10.57
CA GLU A 74 4.14 0.10 10.61
C GLU A 74 4.92 -0.49 9.45
N ARG A 75 4.69 -1.75 9.17
CA ARG A 75 5.36 -2.44 8.09
C ARG A 75 4.98 -1.80 6.75
N GLY A 76 3.71 -1.48 6.57
CA GLY A 76 3.25 -0.84 5.35
C GLY A 76 3.85 0.53 5.17
N GLU A 77 3.96 1.29 6.26
CA GLU A 77 4.57 2.62 6.19
C GLU A 77 6.03 2.52 5.79
N TRP A 78 6.74 1.56 6.34
CA TRP A 78 8.14 1.37 5.99
C TRP A 78 8.28 1.08 4.50
N PHE A 79 7.44 0.21 3.98
CA PHE A 79 7.47 -0.11 2.55
C PHE A 79 7.13 1.10 1.70
N ALA A 80 6.11 1.87 2.11
CA ALA A 80 5.73 3.05 1.35
C ALA A 80 6.87 4.05 1.27
N ARG A 81 7.52 4.31 2.38
CA ARG A 81 8.63 5.24 2.41
C ARG A 81 9.79 4.75 1.56
N THR A 82 10.07 3.46 1.64
CA THR A 82 11.15 2.87 0.86
C THR A 82 10.87 3.00 -0.63
N LEU A 83 9.62 2.75 -1.05
CA LEU A 83 9.26 2.88 -2.45
C LEU A 83 9.37 4.31 -2.92
N ILE A 84 8.94 5.26 -2.11
CA ILE A 84 8.99 6.67 -2.49
C ILE A 84 10.42 7.15 -2.55
N GLU A 85 11.24 6.75 -1.61
CA GLU A 85 12.65 7.13 -1.61
C GLU A 85 13.38 6.58 -2.82
N ALA A 86 13.07 5.34 -3.19
CA ALA A 86 13.70 4.75 -4.36
C ALA A 86 13.34 5.51 -5.62
N ALA A 87 12.09 5.93 -5.74
CA ALA A 87 11.66 6.71 -6.89
C ALA A 87 12.35 8.07 -6.92
N ASN A 88 12.47 8.71 -5.76
CA ASN A 88 13.12 10.00 -5.68
C ASN A 88 14.60 9.90 -6.01
N GLU A 89 15.25 8.84 -5.55
CA GLU A 89 16.65 8.63 -5.87
C GLU A 89 16.86 8.50 -7.37
N VAL A 90 15.98 7.77 -8.02
CA VAL A 90 16.10 7.60 -9.46
C VAL A 90 15.96 8.95 -10.16
N GLN A 91 15.03 9.77 -9.70
CA GLN A 91 14.83 11.07 -10.29
C GLN A 91 16.02 11.98 -10.06
N VAL A 92 16.58 11.95 -8.88
CA VAL A 92 17.69 12.81 -8.56
C VAL A 92 18.92 12.48 -9.39
N ARG A 93 19.09 11.22 -9.74
CA ARG A 93 20.24 10.81 -10.48
C ARG A 93 20.24 11.27 -11.93
N GLU A 94 19.14 11.74 -12.37
CA GLU A 94 19.10 12.31 -13.67
C GLU A 94 19.58 13.72 -13.66
#